data_ed1b657a3ea439984d0a14f9855cff6e
#
_entry.id   ed1b657a3ea439984d0a14f9855cff6e
#
_cell.length_a   1.000
_cell.length_b   1.000
_cell.length_c   1.000
_cell.angle_alpha   90.00
_cell.angle_beta   90.00
_cell.angle_gamma   90.00
#
_symmetry.space_group_name_H-M   'P 1'
#
loop_
_entity.id
_entity.type
_entity.pdbx_description
1 polymer ?
#
loop_
_entity_poly.entity_id
_entity_poly.type
_entity_poly.pdbx_seq_one_letter_code
_entity_poly.pdbx_strand_id
1 'polypeptide(L)'
;MADQEYEPKLPLWYYDIYPNGQRTGFYHNLGSHAVNYVDRGSRRLVVTFDNLAEAGGRQYDRDAWAAKFVSKNGWNHLGVMAAGPTWFRDAKLIRLLEGLKTDGFFAGFENVALSGSSMGGFGALSFASLAPGSTVIAFSPQITLDASILP
;
A
#
# COMPACT_ATOMS: atom_id res chain seq x y z
N MET A 1 25.60 -31.73 11.40
CA MET A 1 24.94 -30.39 11.36
C MET A 1 23.71 -30.57 10.54
N ALA A 2 22.56 -30.38 11.13
CA ALA A 2 21.33 -30.34 10.37
C ALA A 2 21.36 -29.06 9.52
N ASP A 3 21.23 -29.21 8.18
CA ASP A 3 20.95 -28.10 7.31
C ASP A 3 19.64 -27.48 7.81
N GLN A 4 19.72 -26.28 8.36
CA GLN A 4 18.51 -25.51 8.60
C GLN A 4 17.99 -25.18 7.20
N GLU A 5 16.95 -25.89 6.78
CA GLU A 5 16.20 -25.52 5.59
C GLU A 5 15.75 -24.07 5.78
N TYR A 6 16.30 -23.18 4.97
CA TYR A 6 15.87 -21.80 4.92
C TYR A 6 14.46 -21.77 4.36
N GLU A 7 13.46 -21.77 5.26
CA GLU A 7 12.10 -21.47 4.84
C GLU A 7 12.01 -19.97 4.54
N PRO A 8 11.72 -19.60 3.29
CA PRO A 8 11.55 -18.20 2.96
C PRO A 8 10.39 -17.61 3.77
N LYS A 9 10.67 -16.56 4.51
CA LYS A 9 9.65 -15.84 5.28
C LYS A 9 8.75 -15.08 4.32
N LEU A 10 7.56 -15.59 4.12
CA LEU A 10 6.55 -14.96 3.28
C LEU A 10 5.91 -13.74 3.96
N PRO A 11 5.43 -12.74 3.22
CA PRO A 11 4.77 -11.58 3.77
C PRO A 11 3.40 -11.93 4.39
N LEU A 12 2.92 -11.07 5.30
CA LEU A 12 1.63 -11.27 5.97
C LEU A 12 0.47 -11.41 4.99
N TRP A 13 0.43 -10.56 3.94
CA TRP A 13 -0.64 -10.59 2.95
C TRP A 13 -0.72 -11.93 2.22
N TYR A 14 0.40 -12.62 2.01
CA TYR A 14 0.42 -13.94 1.40
C TYR A 14 -0.33 -14.97 2.24
N TYR A 15 -0.06 -15.00 3.54
CA TYR A 15 -0.78 -15.90 4.46
C TYR A 15 -2.24 -15.52 4.62
N ASP A 16 -2.57 -14.24 4.52
CA ASP A 16 -3.93 -13.78 4.68
C ASP A 16 -4.84 -14.16 3.49
N ILE A 17 -4.37 -14.03 2.27
CA ILE A 17 -5.22 -14.11 1.07
C ILE A 17 -4.84 -15.20 0.07
N TYR A 18 -3.66 -15.82 0.15
CA TYR A 18 -3.17 -16.71 -0.91
C TYR A 18 -2.58 -18.01 -0.39
N PRO A 19 -2.80 -19.18 -1.12
CA PRO A 19 -3.95 -19.51 -1.98
C PRO A 19 -5.15 -20.00 -1.17
N ASN A 20 -4.95 -20.35 0.11
CA ASN A 20 -5.96 -20.83 1.05
C ASN A 20 -6.01 -19.95 2.30
N GLY A 21 -5.68 -18.70 2.16
CA GLY A 21 -5.81 -17.71 3.23
C GLY A 21 -7.26 -17.59 3.69
N GLN A 22 -7.45 -17.24 4.97
CA GLN A 22 -8.77 -17.14 5.58
C GLN A 22 -9.46 -15.80 5.32
N ARG A 23 -8.79 -14.91 4.57
CA ARG A 23 -9.31 -13.59 4.25
C ARG A 23 -9.48 -13.40 2.76
N THR A 24 -10.44 -12.59 2.38
CA THR A 24 -10.57 -12.13 1.01
C THR A 24 -9.64 -10.97 0.74
N GLY A 25 -9.29 -10.77 -0.51
CA GLY A 25 -8.41 -9.70 -0.93
C GLY A 25 -7.91 -9.91 -2.35
N PHE A 26 -6.95 -9.11 -2.74
CA PHE A 26 -6.31 -9.23 -4.04
C PHE A 26 -4.84 -8.78 -3.98
N TYR A 27 -4.11 -9.21 -4.98
CA TYR A 27 -2.74 -8.78 -5.25
C TYR A 27 -2.55 -8.55 -6.74
N HIS A 28 -2.05 -7.36 -7.09
CA HIS A 28 -1.72 -7.00 -8.46
C HIS A 28 -0.27 -6.53 -8.55
N ASN A 29 0.53 -7.23 -9.34
CA ASN A 29 1.89 -6.80 -9.67
C ASN A 29 1.84 -6.04 -11.01
N LEU A 30 2.13 -4.74 -10.95
CA LEU A 30 2.12 -3.84 -12.10
C LEU A 30 3.53 -3.57 -12.66
N GLY A 31 4.53 -4.30 -12.16
CA GLY A 31 5.93 -4.11 -12.51
C GLY A 31 6.62 -3.09 -11.59
N SER A 32 6.50 -1.81 -11.85
CA SER A 32 7.08 -0.75 -11.02
C SER A 32 6.38 -0.55 -9.69
N HIS A 33 5.17 -1.06 -9.55
CA HIS A 33 4.36 -1.04 -8.33
C HIS A 33 3.63 -2.36 -8.15
N ALA A 34 3.25 -2.63 -6.92
CA ALA A 34 2.27 -3.67 -6.61
C ALA A 34 1.23 -3.11 -5.64
N VAL A 35 0.03 -3.63 -5.73
CA VAL A 35 -1.07 -3.26 -4.84
C VAL A 35 -1.64 -4.54 -4.24
N ASN A 36 -1.68 -4.61 -2.92
CA ASN A 36 -2.34 -5.69 -2.21
C ASN A 36 -3.48 -5.16 -1.34
N TYR A 37 -4.52 -5.93 -1.25
CA TYR A 37 -5.65 -5.64 -0.39
C TYR A 37 -5.97 -6.85 0.49
N VAL A 38 -6.15 -6.60 1.78
CA VAL A 38 -6.60 -7.60 2.75
C VAL A 38 -7.87 -7.09 3.42
N ASP A 39 -8.95 -7.85 3.25
CA ASP A 39 -10.22 -7.59 3.91
C ASP A 39 -10.23 -8.30 5.28
N ARG A 40 -10.32 -7.52 6.35
CA ARG A 40 -10.40 -8.01 7.73
C ARG A 40 -11.80 -7.86 8.33
N GLY A 41 -12.79 -7.52 7.51
CA GLY A 41 -14.15 -7.32 7.98
C GLY A 41 -14.36 -6.03 8.78
N SER A 42 -13.41 -5.10 8.75
CA SER A 42 -13.49 -3.81 9.42
C SER A 42 -14.32 -2.81 8.60
N ARG A 43 -14.87 -1.82 9.28
CA ARG A 43 -15.47 -0.65 8.63
C ARG A 43 -14.43 0.39 8.19
N ARG A 44 -13.17 0.19 8.58
CA ARG A 44 -12.06 1.09 8.30
C ARG A 44 -11.13 0.50 7.26
N LEU A 45 -10.70 1.34 6.33
CA LEU A 45 -9.65 1.05 5.38
C LEU A 45 -8.45 1.95 5.65
N VAL A 46 -7.27 1.36 5.69
CA VAL A 46 -6.02 2.11 5.67
C VAL A 46 -5.32 1.84 4.34
N VAL A 47 -5.05 2.90 3.60
CA VAL A 47 -4.25 2.89 2.38
C VAL A 47 -2.85 3.34 2.73
N THR A 48 -1.85 2.52 2.46
CA THR A 48 -0.45 2.86 2.78
C THR A 48 0.41 2.91 1.53
N PHE A 49 1.43 3.74 1.58
CA PHE A 49 2.38 3.95 0.49
C PHE A 49 3.80 3.74 1.00
N ASP A 50 4.59 2.97 0.28
CA ASP A 50 6.00 2.74 0.63
C ASP A 50 6.80 4.04 0.69
N ASN A 51 7.79 4.07 1.59
CA ASN A 51 8.87 5.04 1.54
C ASN A 51 10.06 4.48 0.73
N LEU A 52 11.12 5.28 0.56
CA LEU A 52 12.31 4.83 -0.17
C LEU A 52 13.05 3.70 0.53
N ALA A 53 13.00 3.63 1.86
CA ALA A 53 13.65 2.57 2.61
C ALA A 53 12.99 1.20 2.41
N GLU A 54 11.66 1.18 2.23
CA GLU A 54 10.89 -0.05 1.97
C GLU A 54 10.88 -0.40 0.48
N ALA A 55 10.96 0.60 -0.39
CA ALA A 55 10.94 0.38 -1.83
C ALA A 55 12.13 -0.47 -2.29
N GLY A 56 11.87 -1.46 -3.11
CA GLY A 56 12.94 -2.27 -3.69
C GLY A 56 12.46 -3.57 -4.32
N GLY A 57 13.00 -3.87 -5.50
CA GLY A 57 12.71 -5.08 -6.24
C GLY A 57 11.29 -5.14 -6.80
N ARG A 58 11.09 -5.99 -7.80
CA ARG A 58 9.80 -6.15 -8.49
C ARG A 58 9.08 -7.45 -8.15
N GLN A 59 9.57 -8.18 -7.15
CA GLN A 59 8.97 -9.45 -6.73
C GLN A 59 7.90 -9.24 -5.67
N TYR A 60 8.00 -8.17 -4.88
CA TYR A 60 7.05 -7.78 -3.84
C TYR A 60 6.73 -8.90 -2.84
N ASP A 61 7.74 -9.71 -2.54
CA ASP A 61 7.69 -10.80 -1.56
C ASP A 61 7.88 -10.30 -0.12
N ARG A 62 7.43 -9.11 0.14
CA ARG A 62 7.53 -8.41 1.42
C ARG A 62 6.19 -7.77 1.80
N ASP A 63 6.11 -7.29 3.02
CA ASP A 63 4.96 -6.52 3.46
C ASP A 63 5.03 -5.06 2.96
N ALA A 64 3.86 -4.47 2.74
CA ALA A 64 3.74 -3.04 2.52
C ALA A 64 4.10 -2.26 3.80
N TRP A 65 4.42 -1.01 3.65
CA TRP A 65 4.68 -0.12 4.78
C TRP A 65 3.52 -0.13 5.78
N ALA A 66 3.84 -0.21 7.06
CA ALA A 66 2.92 -0.26 8.20
C ALA A 66 1.98 -1.50 8.24
N ALA A 67 2.24 -2.55 7.46
CA ALA A 67 1.36 -3.72 7.39
C ALA A 67 1.13 -4.38 8.76
N LYS A 68 2.17 -4.51 9.58
CA LYS A 68 2.04 -5.09 10.93
C LYS A 68 1.15 -4.26 11.84
N PHE A 69 1.30 -2.94 11.80
CA PHE A 69 0.49 -2.02 12.58
C PHE A 69 -0.99 -2.11 12.19
N VAL A 70 -1.28 -2.08 10.89
CA VAL A 70 -2.65 -2.19 10.37
C VAL A 70 -3.27 -3.53 10.72
N SER A 71 -2.51 -4.62 10.59
CA SER A 71 -2.95 -5.97 10.94
C SER A 71 -3.26 -6.12 12.43
N LYS A 72 -2.41 -5.58 13.31
CA LYS A 72 -2.63 -5.62 14.76
C LYS A 72 -3.91 -4.90 15.20
N ASN A 73 -4.32 -3.88 14.47
CA ASN A 73 -5.54 -3.15 14.73
C ASN A 73 -6.78 -3.78 14.08
N GLY A 74 -6.62 -4.85 13.31
CA GLY A 74 -7.71 -5.53 12.64
C GLY A 74 -8.36 -4.72 11.51
N TRP A 75 -7.67 -3.72 10.97
CA TRP A 75 -8.19 -2.88 9.91
C TRP A 75 -7.95 -3.48 8.52
N ASN A 76 -8.81 -3.16 7.58
CA ASN A 76 -8.59 -3.50 6.16
C ASN A 76 -7.38 -2.71 5.64
N HIS A 77 -6.60 -3.33 4.79
CA HIS A 77 -5.35 -2.75 4.32
C HIS A 77 -5.25 -2.79 2.79
N LEU A 78 -5.12 -1.63 2.17
CA LEU A 78 -4.69 -1.48 0.79
C LEU A 78 -3.24 -0.97 0.80
N GLY A 79 -2.29 -1.86 0.54
CA GLY A 79 -0.88 -1.54 0.51
C GLY A 79 -0.41 -1.23 -0.90
N VAL A 80 0.15 -0.04 -1.13
CA VAL A 80 0.76 0.37 -2.39
C VAL A 80 2.27 0.30 -2.26
N MET A 81 2.88 -0.65 -2.95
CA MET A 81 4.31 -0.93 -2.92
C MET A 81 5.01 -0.41 -4.16
N ALA A 82 6.24 0.04 -4.01
CA ALA A 82 7.04 0.57 -5.09
C ALA A 82 8.36 -0.19 -5.26
N ALA A 83 8.78 -0.39 -6.51
CA ALA A 83 10.06 -1.03 -6.84
C ALA A 83 11.26 -0.09 -6.66
N GLY A 84 11.04 1.20 -6.52
CA GLY A 84 12.07 2.21 -6.40
C GLY A 84 11.51 3.62 -6.22
N PRO A 85 12.29 4.67 -6.50
CA PRO A 85 11.89 6.06 -6.30
C PRO A 85 10.94 6.56 -7.39
N THR A 86 9.75 5.97 -7.47
CA THR A 86 8.76 6.23 -8.52
C THR A 86 7.86 7.42 -8.24
N TRP A 87 7.78 7.85 -6.99
CA TRP A 87 6.85 8.89 -6.51
C TRP A 87 5.39 8.58 -6.85
N PHE A 88 5.10 7.28 -7.08
CA PHE A 88 3.77 6.78 -7.42
C PHE A 88 3.16 7.43 -8.68
N ARG A 89 4.03 7.84 -9.61
CA ARG A 89 3.66 8.51 -10.87
C ARG A 89 3.70 7.55 -12.05
N ASP A 90 3.01 6.45 -11.92
CA ASP A 90 2.91 5.41 -12.96
C ASP A 90 1.48 5.31 -13.47
N ALA A 91 1.31 5.30 -14.79
CA ALA A 91 -0.01 5.27 -15.40
C ALA A 91 -0.81 4.00 -15.07
N LYS A 92 -0.15 2.85 -14.93
CA LYS A 92 -0.81 1.60 -14.58
C LYS A 92 -1.34 1.63 -13.16
N LEU A 93 -0.54 2.19 -12.21
CA LEU A 93 -0.96 2.36 -10.83
C LEU A 93 -2.15 3.31 -10.74
N ILE A 94 -2.06 4.46 -11.40
CA ILE A 94 -3.13 5.47 -11.40
C ILE A 94 -4.42 4.85 -11.96
N ARG A 95 -4.36 4.14 -13.07
CA ARG A 95 -5.53 3.47 -13.66
C ARG A 95 -6.14 2.43 -12.73
N LEU A 96 -5.31 1.64 -12.04
CA LEU A 96 -5.81 0.65 -11.07
C LEU A 96 -6.56 1.34 -9.93
N LEU A 97 -5.96 2.34 -9.32
CA LEU A 97 -6.55 3.05 -8.18
C LEU A 97 -7.82 3.83 -8.58
N GLU A 98 -7.79 4.50 -9.71
CA GLU A 98 -8.98 5.18 -10.25
C GLU A 98 -10.09 4.20 -10.63
N GLY A 99 -9.74 3.03 -11.15
CA GLY A 99 -10.69 1.95 -11.41
C GLY A 99 -11.37 1.45 -10.14
N LEU A 100 -10.62 1.27 -9.07
CA LEU A 100 -11.18 0.91 -7.75
C LEU A 100 -12.16 1.99 -7.26
N LYS A 101 -11.83 3.26 -7.42
CA LYS A 101 -12.73 4.36 -7.07
C LYS A 101 -14.02 4.31 -7.88
N THR A 102 -13.91 4.17 -9.19
CA THR A 102 -15.06 4.10 -10.10
C THR A 102 -15.98 2.93 -9.76
N ASP A 103 -15.40 1.79 -9.37
CA ASP A 103 -16.16 0.60 -8.97
C ASP A 103 -16.77 0.69 -7.56
N GLY A 104 -16.56 1.80 -6.85
CA GLY A 104 -17.12 2.03 -5.53
C GLY A 104 -16.33 1.40 -4.38
N PHE A 105 -15.10 0.95 -4.62
CA PHE A 105 -14.28 0.28 -3.61
C PHE A 105 -14.10 1.13 -2.35
N PHE A 106 -13.66 2.37 -2.49
CA PHE A 106 -13.42 3.24 -1.35
C PHE A 106 -14.70 3.68 -0.65
N ALA A 107 -15.79 3.84 -1.38
CA ALA A 107 -17.08 4.22 -0.84
C ALA A 107 -17.73 3.12 0.03
N GLY A 108 -17.24 1.89 -0.07
CA GLY A 108 -17.70 0.77 0.75
C GLY A 108 -17.26 0.80 2.20
N PHE A 109 -16.33 1.70 2.57
CA PHE A 109 -15.81 1.83 3.93
C PHE A 109 -16.38 3.06 4.63
N GLU A 110 -16.63 2.91 5.92
CA GLU A 110 -17.13 4.02 6.74
C GLU A 110 -16.05 5.09 6.96
N ASN A 111 -14.79 4.64 7.17
CA ASN A 111 -13.64 5.52 7.33
C ASN A 111 -12.50 5.04 6.45
N VAL A 112 -11.87 5.97 5.75
CA VAL A 112 -10.66 5.72 4.96
C VAL A 112 -9.55 6.65 5.44
N ALA A 113 -8.38 6.09 5.73
CA ALA A 113 -7.16 6.85 6.00
C ALA A 113 -6.10 6.50 4.96
N LEU A 114 -5.39 7.50 4.45
CA LEU A 114 -4.21 7.31 3.61
C LEU A 114 -2.99 7.74 4.41
N SER A 115 -1.94 6.94 4.39
CA SER A 115 -0.75 7.23 5.19
C SER A 115 0.54 6.78 4.51
N GLY A 116 1.60 7.51 4.78
CA GLY A 116 2.93 7.20 4.31
C GLY A 116 3.96 8.15 4.89
N SER A 117 5.23 7.79 4.72
CA SER A 117 6.37 8.58 5.17
C SER A 117 7.24 8.98 3.98
N SER A 118 7.76 10.21 3.96
CA SER A 118 8.63 10.73 2.90
C SER A 118 7.97 10.60 1.51
N MET A 119 8.54 9.82 0.59
CA MET A 119 7.93 9.47 -0.69
C MET A 119 6.51 8.91 -0.52
N GLY A 120 6.29 8.07 0.48
CA GLY A 120 4.98 7.52 0.80
C GLY A 120 3.99 8.59 1.28
N GLY A 121 4.47 9.60 1.99
CA GLY A 121 3.67 10.77 2.36
C GLY A 121 3.22 11.57 1.14
N PHE A 122 4.10 11.74 0.16
CA PHE A 122 3.73 12.32 -1.13
C PHE A 122 2.63 11.51 -1.82
N GLY A 123 2.76 10.17 -1.82
CA GLY A 123 1.74 9.28 -2.37
C GLY A 123 0.39 9.43 -1.68
N ALA A 124 0.37 9.43 -0.35
CA ALA A 124 -0.85 9.59 0.44
C ALA A 124 -1.57 10.92 0.13
N LEU A 125 -0.83 12.01 0.04
CA LEU A 125 -1.37 13.33 -0.34
C LEU A 125 -1.89 13.34 -1.78
N SER A 126 -1.13 12.76 -2.70
CA SER A 126 -1.47 12.75 -4.12
C SER A 126 -2.75 11.96 -4.43
N PHE A 127 -3.02 10.91 -3.66
CA PHE A 127 -4.18 10.04 -3.88
C PHE A 127 -5.32 10.27 -2.90
N ALA A 128 -5.29 11.32 -2.10
CA ALA A 128 -6.35 11.62 -1.13
C ALA A 128 -7.73 11.73 -1.77
N SER A 129 -7.82 12.22 -2.99
CA SER A 129 -9.07 12.37 -3.74
C SER A 129 -9.73 11.04 -4.16
N LEU A 130 -9.04 9.90 -4.04
CA LEU A 130 -9.65 8.58 -4.24
C LEU A 130 -10.81 8.33 -3.28
N ALA A 131 -10.70 8.84 -2.06
CA ALA A 131 -11.72 8.72 -1.03
C ALA A 131 -12.04 10.10 -0.45
N PRO A 132 -12.98 10.85 -1.06
CA PRO A 132 -13.42 12.14 -0.52
C PRO A 132 -13.87 12.02 0.94
N GLY A 133 -13.41 12.95 1.78
CA GLY A 133 -13.66 12.90 3.23
C GLY A 133 -12.70 12.00 4.00
N SER A 134 -11.70 11.41 3.35
CA SER A 134 -10.67 10.62 4.02
C SER A 134 -9.74 11.46 4.90
N THR A 135 -9.09 10.78 5.84
CA THR A 135 -8.01 11.35 6.66
C THR A 135 -6.67 11.02 6.03
N VAL A 136 -5.78 12.00 5.89
CA VAL A 136 -4.40 11.78 5.45
C VAL A 136 -3.46 12.02 6.62
N ILE A 137 -2.59 11.04 6.89
CA ILE A 137 -1.55 11.13 7.90
C ILE A 137 -0.21 10.93 7.21
N ALA A 138 0.44 12.02 6.85
CA ALA A 138 1.71 12.02 6.15
C ALA A 138 2.85 12.40 7.11
N PHE A 139 3.86 11.52 7.20
CA PHE A 139 5.03 11.74 8.04
C PHE A 139 6.17 12.30 7.18
N SER A 140 6.65 13.49 7.51
CA SER A 140 7.73 14.17 6.77
C SER A 140 7.56 14.07 5.26
N PRO A 141 6.41 14.45 4.70
CA PRO A 141 6.12 14.25 3.29
C PRO A 141 6.96 15.19 2.43
N GLN A 142 7.36 14.71 1.26
CA GLN A 142 7.77 15.59 0.20
C GLN A 142 6.53 16.11 -0.51
N ILE A 143 6.32 17.41 -0.53
CA ILE A 143 5.09 18.04 -1.04
C ILE A 143 5.21 18.55 -2.47
N THR A 144 6.43 18.56 -3.02
CA THR A 144 6.68 18.96 -4.40
C THR A 144 7.85 18.16 -4.98
N LEU A 145 7.82 17.93 -6.28
CA LEU A 145 8.93 17.37 -7.06
C LEU A 145 9.65 18.46 -7.88
N ASP A 146 9.29 19.71 -7.69
CA ASP A 146 9.94 20.85 -8.36
C ASP A 146 11.33 21.09 -7.74
N ALA A 147 12.37 20.80 -8.53
CA ALA A 147 13.76 20.93 -8.08
C ALA A 147 14.17 22.37 -7.75
N SER A 148 13.43 23.38 -8.23
CA SER A 148 13.70 24.78 -7.91
C SER A 148 13.25 25.18 -6.49
N ILE A 149 12.38 24.36 -5.88
CA ILE A 149 11.83 24.58 -4.53
C ILE A 149 12.52 23.70 -3.48
N LEU A 150 13.10 22.58 -3.93
CA LEU A 150 13.80 21.66 -3.04
C LEU A 150 15.21 22.19 -2.69
N PRO A 151 15.63 22.07 -1.44
CA PRO A 151 16.99 22.43 -1.03
C PRO A 151 18.05 21.54 -1.65
#